data_00df968a7056e559e07cb9f006108bec
#
_entry.id   00df968a7056e559e07cb9f006108bec
#
_cell.length_a   1.000
_cell.length_b   1.000
_cell.length_c   1.000
_cell.angle_alpha   90.00
_cell.angle_beta   90.00
_cell.angle_gamma   90.00
#
_symmetry.space_group_name_H-M   'P 1'
#
loop_
_entity.id
_entity.type
_entity.pdbx_description
1 polymer ?
#
loop_
_entity_poly.entity_id
_entity_poly.type
_entity_poly.pdbx_seq_one_letter_code
_entity_poly.pdbx_strand_id
1 'polypeptide(L)'
;PWYDNKVVFDFASLSYRNPSKNQYSYYLDGYESDWIYSDNRRFATYTNLPAGKYTFKVKGSNNDGIWNEEGTSINVKVFPPPWQTWWAYLIYIVSILGLGYSYSKYRERSQLKQMEDERKQSELDAAKDLQESMLPKTTPDNKDFSIETFIRSSTEVGGDYYDFFTQEDGSFYSVCGDATGHGTTAGMMVSITKAGLNGIPSLPPNEILNRLNKVVKRVDLGIIRMSLNIVHFKNGTATMANAAMPPIYHYSAERKEVNEIEIVNLPLGGLANEEYELAEISFAEGDLLVQLSDGLPEAPNPGGELIDYERLFNCIEQNAMKSTKDVVESLVAMAEEWLDGNINPDDITIV
;
A
#
# COMPACT_ATOMS: atom_id res chain seq x y z
N PRO A 1 -47.71 -31.18 -16.62
CA PRO A 1 -46.59 -30.30 -16.31
C PRO A 1 -45.30 -31.11 -16.12
N TRP A 2 -44.14 -30.53 -16.33
CA TRP A 2 -42.82 -31.18 -16.22
C TRP A 2 -42.51 -31.72 -14.82
N TYR A 3 -43.21 -31.27 -13.80
CA TYR A 3 -43.06 -31.71 -12.40
C TYR A 3 -44.03 -32.85 -12.01
N ASP A 4 -44.97 -33.22 -12.89
CA ASP A 4 -45.87 -34.35 -12.66
C ASP A 4 -45.27 -35.63 -13.28
N ASN A 5 -44.75 -36.46 -12.40
CA ASN A 5 -44.04 -37.68 -12.81
C ASN A 5 -44.99 -38.85 -13.12
N LYS A 6 -46.30 -38.69 -12.93
CA LYS A 6 -47.28 -39.77 -13.07
C LYS A 6 -48.52 -39.30 -13.85
N VAL A 7 -48.84 -40.01 -14.89
CA VAL A 7 -50.09 -39.83 -15.66
C VAL A 7 -50.88 -41.10 -15.54
N VAL A 8 -52.13 -40.98 -15.17
CA VAL A 8 -53.06 -42.10 -15.08
C VAL A 8 -54.20 -41.84 -16.05
N PHE A 9 -54.47 -42.82 -16.89
CA PHE A 9 -55.64 -42.84 -17.78
C PHE A 9 -56.66 -43.84 -17.24
N ASP A 10 -57.83 -43.35 -16.86
CA ASP A 10 -58.97 -44.18 -16.47
C ASP A 10 -59.92 -44.30 -17.65
N PHE A 11 -60.37 -45.52 -17.93
CA PHE A 11 -61.24 -45.82 -19.06
C PHE A 11 -62.27 -46.86 -18.70
N ALA A 12 -63.42 -46.86 -19.41
CA ALA A 12 -64.53 -47.83 -19.20
C ALA A 12 -65.23 -48.14 -20.51
N SER A 13 -65.59 -49.41 -20.69
CA SER A 13 -66.51 -49.82 -21.73
C SER A 13 -67.92 -49.59 -21.26
N LEU A 14 -68.75 -49.01 -22.12
CA LEU A 14 -70.16 -48.73 -21.83
C LEU A 14 -71.12 -49.96 -21.94
N SER A 15 -70.52 -51.16 -21.85
CA SER A 15 -71.27 -52.42 -21.77
C SER A 15 -71.63 -52.72 -20.32
N TYR A 16 -72.94 -52.56 -19.96
CA TYR A 16 -73.38 -52.64 -18.56
C TYR A 16 -74.05 -54.05 -18.22
N ARG A 17 -74.10 -55.00 -19.16
CA ARG A 17 -74.74 -56.30 -18.91
C ARG A 17 -73.95 -57.16 -17.92
N ASN A 18 -72.65 -57.22 -18.04
CA ASN A 18 -71.75 -57.85 -17.10
C ASN A 18 -70.35 -57.11 -17.13
N PRO A 19 -70.19 -55.98 -16.45
CA PRO A 19 -69.05 -55.14 -16.54
C PRO A 19 -67.72 -55.79 -16.05
N SER A 20 -67.81 -56.80 -15.17
CA SER A 20 -66.66 -57.53 -14.65
C SER A 20 -66.01 -58.47 -15.70
N LYS A 21 -66.68 -58.77 -16.78
CA LYS A 21 -66.15 -59.58 -17.90
C LYS A 21 -65.66 -58.74 -19.08
N ASN A 22 -65.84 -57.41 -19.04
CA ASN A 22 -65.30 -56.56 -20.09
C ASN A 22 -63.80 -56.56 -20.01
N GLN A 23 -63.10 -56.65 -21.16
CA GLN A 23 -61.64 -56.63 -21.29
C GLN A 23 -61.22 -55.34 -21.98
N TYR A 24 -60.00 -54.92 -21.69
CA TYR A 24 -59.44 -53.69 -22.23
C TYR A 24 -58.07 -53.92 -22.83
N SER A 25 -57.77 -53.17 -23.84
CA SER A 25 -56.41 -53.09 -24.38
C SER A 25 -56.11 -51.65 -24.68
N TYR A 26 -54.90 -51.21 -24.31
CA TYR A 26 -54.46 -49.84 -24.50
C TYR A 26 -53.07 -49.80 -25.11
N TYR A 27 -52.68 -48.63 -25.68
CA TYR A 27 -51.44 -48.38 -26.37
C TYR A 27 -51.14 -46.92 -26.29
N LEU A 28 -49.92 -46.56 -25.86
CA LEU A 28 -49.40 -45.18 -25.86
C LEU A 28 -48.47 -45.00 -27.06
N ASP A 29 -49.04 -44.51 -28.16
CA ASP A 29 -48.33 -44.22 -29.39
C ASP A 29 -47.22 -43.16 -29.13
N GLY A 30 -45.99 -43.45 -29.54
CA GLY A 30 -44.80 -42.68 -29.24
C GLY A 30 -44.00 -43.16 -28.00
N TYR A 31 -44.52 -44.18 -27.26
CA TYR A 31 -43.86 -44.74 -26.09
C TYR A 31 -43.80 -46.25 -26.09
N GLU A 32 -44.91 -46.88 -26.44
CA GLU A 32 -45.08 -48.35 -26.51
C GLU A 32 -44.96 -48.83 -27.96
N SER A 33 -44.49 -50.10 -28.14
CA SER A 33 -44.36 -50.71 -29.46
C SER A 33 -45.66 -51.47 -29.87
N ASP A 34 -46.40 -52.01 -28.89
CA ASP A 34 -47.56 -52.88 -29.11
C ASP A 34 -48.67 -52.58 -28.11
N TRP A 35 -49.90 -53.14 -28.44
CA TRP A 35 -51.08 -53.12 -27.58
C TRP A 35 -50.83 -53.92 -26.30
N ILE A 36 -51.09 -53.27 -25.13
CA ILE A 36 -51.07 -53.91 -23.82
C ILE A 36 -52.50 -54.37 -23.48
N TYR A 37 -52.66 -55.65 -23.25
CA TYR A 37 -53.91 -56.25 -22.79
C TYR A 37 -53.97 -56.18 -21.27
N SER A 38 -55.02 -55.55 -20.72
CA SER A 38 -55.14 -55.29 -19.27
C SER A 38 -56.28 -56.05 -18.59
N ASP A 39 -56.85 -57.03 -19.28
CA ASP A 39 -58.02 -57.81 -18.87
C ASP A 39 -59.13 -56.87 -18.38
N ASN A 40 -59.55 -56.99 -17.12
CA ASN A 40 -60.63 -56.16 -16.53
C ASN A 40 -60.13 -54.89 -15.85
N ARG A 41 -58.80 -54.62 -15.88
CA ARG A 41 -58.25 -53.41 -15.29
C ARG A 41 -58.54 -52.18 -16.15
N ARG A 42 -59.16 -51.17 -15.50
CA ARG A 42 -59.68 -49.94 -16.14
C ARG A 42 -58.78 -48.72 -16.08
N PHE A 43 -57.50 -48.92 -15.82
CA PHE A 43 -56.54 -47.81 -15.78
C PHE A 43 -55.17 -48.21 -16.32
N ALA A 44 -54.49 -47.22 -16.91
CA ALA A 44 -53.14 -47.34 -17.31
C ALA A 44 -52.29 -46.23 -16.60
N THR A 45 -51.11 -46.56 -16.08
CA THR A 45 -50.28 -45.65 -15.35
C THR A 45 -48.94 -45.55 -16.03
N TYR A 46 -48.55 -44.33 -16.34
CA TYR A 46 -47.19 -44.01 -16.88
C TYR A 46 -46.46 -43.10 -15.93
N THR A 47 -45.22 -43.42 -15.65
CA THR A 47 -44.32 -42.62 -14.80
C THR A 47 -43.13 -42.14 -15.61
N ASN A 48 -42.71 -40.89 -15.35
CA ASN A 48 -41.52 -40.31 -15.97
C ASN A 48 -41.54 -40.31 -17.51
N LEU A 49 -42.70 -39.98 -18.12
CA LEU A 49 -42.78 -39.86 -19.57
C LEU A 49 -41.82 -38.76 -20.05
N PRO A 50 -40.92 -39.05 -21.01
CA PRO A 50 -40.07 -38.04 -21.63
C PRO A 50 -40.87 -36.88 -22.25
N ALA A 51 -40.23 -35.72 -22.40
CA ALA A 51 -40.89 -34.62 -23.12
C ALA A 51 -41.19 -35.04 -24.57
N GLY A 52 -42.43 -34.90 -24.97
CA GLY A 52 -42.88 -35.39 -26.29
C GLY A 52 -44.37 -35.23 -26.51
N LYS A 53 -44.82 -35.70 -27.67
CA LYS A 53 -46.22 -35.83 -28.02
C LYS A 53 -46.56 -37.29 -28.08
N TYR A 54 -47.59 -37.70 -27.38
CA TYR A 54 -48.11 -39.06 -27.27
C TYR A 54 -49.55 -39.11 -27.62
N THR A 55 -50.03 -40.25 -28.14
CA THR A 55 -51.46 -40.47 -28.35
C THR A 55 -51.83 -41.75 -27.60
N PHE A 56 -52.55 -41.59 -26.49
CA PHE A 56 -53.10 -42.75 -25.77
C PHE A 56 -54.34 -43.27 -26.53
N LYS A 57 -54.34 -44.55 -26.89
CA LYS A 57 -55.42 -45.28 -27.59
C LYS A 57 -55.89 -46.40 -26.68
N VAL A 58 -57.19 -46.59 -26.59
CA VAL A 58 -57.80 -47.67 -25.81
C VAL A 58 -59.01 -48.27 -26.55
N LYS A 59 -59.12 -49.58 -26.48
CA LYS A 59 -60.24 -50.32 -26.94
C LYS A 59 -60.72 -51.29 -25.87
N GLY A 60 -62.04 -51.60 -25.90
CA GLY A 60 -62.61 -52.48 -24.93
C GLY A 60 -63.49 -53.53 -25.62
N SER A 61 -63.71 -54.66 -24.92
CA SER A 61 -64.66 -55.65 -25.32
C SER A 61 -65.98 -55.61 -24.48
N ASN A 62 -67.02 -56.23 -24.94
CA ASN A 62 -68.18 -56.53 -24.13
C ASN A 62 -67.96 -57.87 -23.38
N ASN A 63 -69.00 -58.29 -22.61
CA ASN A 63 -68.98 -59.52 -21.82
C ASN A 63 -68.90 -60.81 -22.65
N ASP A 64 -69.21 -60.76 -23.96
CA ASP A 64 -69.13 -61.85 -24.91
C ASP A 64 -67.80 -61.91 -25.70
N GLY A 65 -66.86 -61.05 -25.36
CA GLY A 65 -65.54 -61.01 -26.00
C GLY A 65 -65.47 -60.26 -27.34
N ILE A 66 -66.52 -59.49 -27.69
CA ILE A 66 -66.54 -58.72 -28.94
C ILE A 66 -65.86 -57.38 -28.68
N TRP A 67 -64.77 -57.10 -29.43
CA TRP A 67 -63.95 -55.89 -29.32
C TRP A 67 -64.54 -54.76 -30.15
N ASN A 68 -64.49 -53.53 -29.56
CA ASN A 68 -64.65 -52.32 -30.33
C ASN A 68 -63.28 -51.95 -30.91
N GLU A 69 -63.04 -52.34 -32.16
CA GLU A 69 -61.73 -52.12 -32.82
C GLU A 69 -61.46 -50.62 -33.13
N GLU A 70 -62.51 -49.80 -33.20
CA GLU A 70 -62.37 -48.36 -33.41
C GLU A 70 -61.75 -47.69 -32.19
N GLY A 71 -62.15 -48.11 -30.98
CA GLY A 71 -61.67 -47.61 -29.71
C GLY A 71 -61.83 -46.08 -29.52
N THR A 72 -61.04 -45.52 -28.66
CA THR A 72 -60.96 -44.06 -28.48
C THR A 72 -59.46 -43.63 -28.23
N SER A 73 -59.16 -42.36 -28.51
CA SER A 73 -57.82 -41.85 -28.33
C SER A 73 -57.85 -40.47 -27.71
N ILE A 74 -56.72 -40.14 -26.97
CA ILE A 74 -56.49 -38.84 -26.40
C ILE A 74 -54.99 -38.41 -26.62
N ASN A 75 -54.80 -37.17 -27.07
CA ASN A 75 -53.48 -36.64 -27.27
C ASN A 75 -52.93 -36.06 -25.97
N VAL A 76 -51.70 -36.45 -25.66
CA VAL A 76 -50.98 -35.98 -24.46
C VAL A 76 -49.70 -35.30 -24.90
N LYS A 77 -49.41 -34.12 -24.36
CA LYS A 77 -48.18 -33.39 -24.58
C LYS A 77 -47.47 -33.20 -23.27
N VAL A 78 -46.23 -33.74 -23.15
CA VAL A 78 -45.34 -33.57 -22.04
C VAL A 78 -44.36 -32.47 -22.40
N PHE A 79 -44.29 -31.41 -21.61
CA PHE A 79 -43.39 -30.30 -21.84
C PHE A 79 -42.06 -30.55 -21.15
N PRO A 80 -40.90 -30.14 -21.77
CA PRO A 80 -39.61 -30.23 -21.13
C PRO A 80 -39.53 -29.26 -19.94
N PRO A 81 -38.65 -29.54 -18.98
CA PRO A 81 -38.34 -28.58 -17.91
C PRO A 81 -37.83 -27.25 -18.47
N PRO A 82 -38.09 -26.11 -17.79
CA PRO A 82 -37.68 -24.79 -18.26
C PRO A 82 -36.20 -24.68 -18.61
N TRP A 83 -35.32 -25.34 -17.83
CA TRP A 83 -33.85 -25.32 -18.02
C TRP A 83 -33.38 -26.18 -19.22
N GLN A 84 -34.22 -26.96 -19.84
CA GLN A 84 -33.93 -27.75 -21.05
C GLN A 84 -34.58 -27.17 -22.31
N THR A 85 -35.04 -25.93 -22.24
CA THR A 85 -35.60 -25.24 -23.38
C THR A 85 -34.53 -24.50 -24.18
N TRP A 86 -34.76 -24.24 -25.46
CA TRP A 86 -33.79 -23.58 -26.34
C TRP A 86 -33.39 -22.18 -25.84
N TRP A 87 -34.33 -21.45 -25.25
CA TRP A 87 -34.04 -20.12 -24.70
C TRP A 87 -33.17 -20.17 -23.41
N ALA A 88 -33.32 -21.27 -22.60
CA ALA A 88 -32.48 -21.47 -21.42
C ALA A 88 -31.00 -21.69 -21.84
N TYR A 89 -30.76 -22.48 -22.88
CA TYR A 89 -29.39 -22.65 -23.44
C TYR A 89 -28.83 -21.35 -23.99
N LEU A 90 -29.67 -20.51 -24.61
CA LEU A 90 -29.22 -19.18 -25.06
C LEU A 90 -28.79 -18.29 -23.89
N ILE A 91 -29.55 -18.28 -22.78
CA ILE A 91 -29.19 -17.57 -21.55
C ILE A 91 -27.86 -18.09 -20.99
N TYR A 92 -27.65 -19.41 -20.96
CA TYR A 92 -26.40 -19.99 -20.47
C TYR A 92 -25.20 -19.52 -21.32
N ILE A 93 -25.34 -19.54 -22.64
CA ILE A 93 -24.27 -19.08 -23.54
C ILE A 93 -23.98 -17.60 -23.30
N VAL A 94 -24.99 -16.73 -23.26
CA VAL A 94 -24.81 -15.30 -23.01
C VAL A 94 -24.16 -15.04 -21.64
N SER A 95 -24.58 -15.79 -20.62
CA SER A 95 -23.98 -15.68 -19.26
C SER A 95 -22.51 -16.08 -19.24
N ILE A 96 -22.15 -17.17 -19.90
CA ILE A 96 -20.76 -17.62 -19.99
C ILE A 96 -19.90 -16.60 -20.74
N LEU A 97 -20.38 -16.06 -21.86
CA LEU A 97 -19.68 -15.02 -22.62
C LEU A 97 -19.53 -13.73 -21.81
N GLY A 98 -20.59 -13.31 -21.10
CA GLY A 98 -20.56 -12.15 -20.20
C GLY A 98 -19.57 -12.29 -19.05
N LEU A 99 -19.53 -13.46 -18.43
CA LEU A 99 -18.54 -13.77 -17.36
C LEU A 99 -17.13 -13.79 -17.91
N GLY A 100 -16.90 -14.40 -19.09
CA GLY A 100 -15.59 -14.41 -19.76
C GLY A 100 -15.10 -13.01 -20.11
N TYR A 101 -15.98 -12.17 -20.65
CA TYR A 101 -15.68 -10.76 -20.94
C TYR A 101 -15.34 -9.96 -19.66
N SER A 102 -16.16 -10.12 -18.62
CA SER A 102 -15.95 -9.44 -17.33
C SER A 102 -14.63 -9.86 -16.69
N TYR A 103 -14.30 -11.15 -16.71
CA TYR A 103 -13.05 -11.69 -16.22
C TYR A 103 -11.83 -11.16 -16.99
N SER A 104 -11.92 -11.12 -18.33
CA SER A 104 -10.87 -10.56 -19.19
C SER A 104 -10.60 -9.08 -18.87
N LYS A 105 -11.67 -8.28 -18.75
CA LYS A 105 -11.57 -6.86 -18.37
C LYS A 105 -11.02 -6.66 -16.95
N TYR A 106 -11.39 -7.51 -16.01
CA TYR A 106 -10.83 -7.48 -14.66
C TYR A 106 -9.33 -7.74 -14.68
N ARG A 107 -8.89 -8.78 -15.41
CA ARG A 107 -7.46 -9.09 -15.55
C ARG A 107 -6.67 -7.96 -16.21
N GLU A 108 -7.18 -7.40 -17.30
CA GLU A 108 -6.54 -6.26 -18.00
C GLU A 108 -6.33 -5.08 -17.04
N ARG A 109 -7.37 -4.69 -16.29
CA ARG A 109 -7.28 -3.61 -15.29
C ARG A 109 -6.28 -3.91 -14.16
N SER A 110 -6.28 -5.13 -13.67
CA SER A 110 -5.34 -5.56 -12.63
C SER A 110 -3.89 -5.50 -13.10
N GLN A 111 -3.61 -5.94 -14.33
CA GLN A 111 -2.27 -5.87 -14.91
C GLN A 111 -1.80 -4.44 -15.14
N LEU A 112 -2.69 -3.57 -15.68
CA LEU A 112 -2.37 -2.15 -15.88
C LEU A 112 -2.06 -1.46 -14.56
N LYS A 113 -2.84 -1.73 -13.50
CA LYS A 113 -2.58 -1.19 -12.17
C LYS A 113 -1.24 -1.67 -11.61
N GLN A 114 -0.95 -2.96 -11.72
CA GLN A 114 0.31 -3.52 -11.26
C GLN A 114 1.52 -2.89 -11.98
N MET A 115 1.46 -2.75 -13.31
CA MET A 115 2.51 -2.09 -14.08
C MET A 115 2.70 -0.61 -13.70
N GLU A 116 1.60 0.09 -13.39
CA GLU A 116 1.66 1.48 -12.93
C GLU A 116 2.31 1.58 -11.54
N ASP A 117 1.95 0.68 -10.61
CA ASP A 117 2.53 0.63 -9.27
C ASP A 117 4.02 0.26 -9.33
N GLU A 118 4.41 -0.71 -10.15
CA GLU A 118 5.82 -1.08 -10.39
C GLU A 118 6.63 0.09 -10.98
N ARG A 119 6.04 0.83 -11.92
CA ARG A 119 6.69 2.00 -12.50
C ARG A 119 6.88 3.11 -11.47
N LYS A 120 5.87 3.41 -10.65
CA LYS A 120 5.97 4.41 -9.58
C LYS A 120 7.05 4.02 -8.57
N GLN A 121 7.10 2.75 -8.18
CA GLN A 121 8.13 2.27 -7.26
C GLN A 121 9.52 2.42 -7.86
N SER A 122 9.72 2.05 -9.11
CA SER A 122 11.01 2.22 -9.80
C SER A 122 11.43 3.70 -9.93
N GLU A 123 10.48 4.61 -10.16
CA GLU A 123 10.76 6.06 -10.17
C GLU A 123 11.17 6.58 -8.79
N LEU A 124 10.54 6.09 -7.71
CA LEU A 124 10.90 6.43 -6.32
C LEU A 124 12.27 5.85 -5.93
N ASP A 125 12.55 4.60 -6.28
CA ASP A 125 13.84 3.97 -6.03
C ASP A 125 14.98 4.73 -6.73
N ALA A 126 14.77 5.15 -7.98
CA ALA A 126 15.73 5.96 -8.71
C ALA A 126 15.94 7.35 -8.07
N ALA A 127 14.89 7.97 -7.53
CA ALA A 127 14.99 9.24 -6.82
C ALA A 127 15.76 9.07 -5.50
N LYS A 128 15.55 7.96 -4.79
CA LYS A 128 16.32 7.59 -3.59
C LYS A 128 17.82 7.44 -3.91
N ASP A 129 18.15 6.64 -4.92
CA ASP A 129 19.56 6.44 -5.33
C ASP A 129 20.25 7.75 -5.68
N LEU A 130 19.52 8.65 -6.37
CA LEU A 130 20.04 9.99 -6.68
C LEU A 130 20.29 10.81 -5.39
N GLN A 131 19.36 10.81 -4.44
CA GLN A 131 19.50 11.53 -3.17
C GLN A 131 20.66 10.98 -2.35
N GLU A 132 20.75 9.65 -2.17
CA GLU A 132 21.86 9.02 -1.47
C GLU A 132 23.22 9.32 -2.12
N SER A 133 23.25 9.46 -3.46
CA SER A 133 24.47 9.85 -4.17
C SER A 133 24.94 11.29 -3.87
N MET A 134 24.05 12.13 -3.35
CA MET A 134 24.35 13.51 -2.95
C MET A 134 24.93 13.61 -1.56
N LEU A 135 24.70 12.61 -0.70
CA LEU A 135 25.29 12.57 0.64
C LEU A 135 26.80 12.28 0.56
N PRO A 136 27.62 12.77 1.50
CA PRO A 136 29.03 12.42 1.57
C PRO A 136 29.21 10.92 1.73
N LYS A 137 29.99 10.31 0.84
CA LYS A 137 30.29 8.85 0.91
C LYS A 137 31.31 8.51 1.99
N THR A 138 32.07 9.48 2.40
CA THR A 138 33.11 9.36 3.44
C THR A 138 33.14 10.65 4.25
N THR A 139 33.34 10.53 5.54
CA THR A 139 33.66 11.68 6.38
C THR A 139 35.01 12.27 5.98
N PRO A 140 35.20 13.59 6.08
CA PRO A 140 36.48 14.21 5.78
C PRO A 140 37.61 13.59 6.63
N ASP A 141 38.73 13.24 5.97
CA ASP A 141 39.95 12.83 6.67
C ASP A 141 40.61 14.10 7.25
N ASN A 142 40.29 14.39 8.50
CA ASN A 142 40.81 15.51 9.23
C ASN A 142 41.60 14.99 10.44
N LYS A 143 42.86 15.44 10.60
CA LYS A 143 43.73 14.98 11.69
C LYS A 143 43.29 15.49 13.05
N ASP A 144 42.56 16.59 13.06
CA ASP A 144 42.16 17.30 14.29
C ASP A 144 40.74 16.92 14.75
N PHE A 145 39.96 16.25 13.89
CA PHE A 145 38.55 15.91 14.17
C PHE A 145 38.23 14.44 13.85
N SER A 146 37.54 13.78 14.78
CA SER A 146 36.87 12.52 14.54
C SER A 146 35.40 12.81 14.22
N ILE A 147 34.93 12.40 13.06
CA ILE A 147 33.56 12.68 12.59
C ILE A 147 32.84 11.35 12.40
N GLU A 148 31.67 11.21 13.01
CA GLU A 148 30.76 10.07 12.80
C GLU A 148 29.41 10.61 12.39
N THR A 149 28.69 9.86 11.55
CA THR A 149 27.38 10.25 11.05
C THR A 149 26.43 9.08 11.01
N PHE A 150 25.17 9.38 11.22
CA PHE A 150 24.09 8.42 11.03
C PHE A 150 22.94 9.10 10.30
N ILE A 151 22.37 8.43 9.30
CA ILE A 151 21.15 8.84 8.63
C ILE A 151 20.26 7.63 8.40
N ARG A 152 18.98 7.77 8.67
CA ARG A 152 17.95 6.76 8.38
C ARG A 152 16.69 7.46 7.90
N SER A 153 16.35 7.25 6.64
CA SER A 153 15.11 7.78 6.08
C SER A 153 13.89 6.95 6.52
N SER A 154 12.79 7.62 6.81
CA SER A 154 11.49 7.05 7.17
C SER A 154 10.72 6.55 5.94
N THR A 155 10.99 7.11 4.77
CA THR A 155 10.37 6.80 3.48
C THR A 155 11.43 6.55 2.41
N GLU A 156 10.98 6.26 1.16
CA GLU A 156 11.88 5.99 0.04
C GLU A 156 12.79 7.19 -0.29
N VAL A 157 12.27 8.43 -0.15
CA VAL A 157 13.06 9.66 -0.37
C VAL A 157 12.91 10.54 0.87
N GLY A 158 13.99 10.78 1.59
CA GLY A 158 14.01 11.55 2.83
C GLY A 158 14.04 13.07 2.62
N GLY A 159 13.78 13.81 3.72
CA GLY A 159 13.98 15.25 3.84
C GLY A 159 15.35 15.60 4.43
N ASP A 160 15.95 14.67 5.14
CA ASP A 160 17.19 14.88 5.87
C ASP A 160 18.42 14.99 4.97
N TYR A 161 19.33 15.82 5.42
CA TYR A 161 20.57 16.14 4.70
C TYR A 161 21.71 16.44 5.66
N TYR A 162 22.89 15.93 5.36
CA TYR A 162 24.14 16.42 5.97
C TYR A 162 25.26 16.54 4.93
N ASP A 163 26.22 17.40 5.18
CA ASP A 163 27.38 17.58 4.30
C ASP A 163 28.56 18.18 5.03
N PHE A 164 29.74 18.08 4.39
CA PHE A 164 31.00 18.64 4.88
C PHE A 164 31.70 19.36 3.76
N PHE A 165 32.28 20.53 4.08
CA PHE A 165 33.03 21.33 3.12
C PHE A 165 34.39 21.71 3.75
N THR A 166 35.49 21.13 3.26
CA THR A 166 36.82 21.47 3.68
C THR A 166 37.36 22.63 2.86
N GLN A 167 37.96 23.61 3.51
CA GLN A 167 38.57 24.78 2.88
C GLN A 167 40.07 24.59 2.68
N GLU A 168 40.67 25.40 1.78
CA GLU A 168 42.12 25.34 1.52
C GLU A 168 42.99 25.68 2.74
N ASP A 169 42.46 26.47 3.69
CA ASP A 169 43.14 26.86 4.94
C ASP A 169 42.99 25.80 6.05
N GLY A 170 42.43 24.63 5.75
CA GLY A 170 42.22 23.54 6.71
C GLY A 170 40.98 23.68 7.58
N SER A 171 40.28 24.80 7.50
CA SER A 171 38.98 24.95 8.16
C SER A 171 37.91 24.11 7.45
N PHE A 172 36.87 23.72 8.15
CA PHE A 172 35.78 22.98 7.53
C PHE A 172 34.42 23.36 8.08
N TYR A 173 33.37 23.10 7.26
CA TYR A 173 32.00 23.26 7.66
C TYR A 173 31.35 21.89 7.83
N SER A 174 30.56 21.75 8.89
CA SER A 174 29.59 20.68 9.08
C SER A 174 28.19 21.25 8.88
N VAL A 175 27.37 20.55 8.14
CA VAL A 175 25.99 20.96 7.83
C VAL A 175 25.07 19.82 8.17
N CYS A 176 23.95 20.12 8.88
CA CYS A 176 22.85 19.20 9.12
C CYS A 176 21.56 19.95 8.83
N GLY A 177 20.62 19.29 8.15
CA GLY A 177 19.36 19.94 7.77
C GLY A 177 18.25 18.95 7.51
N ASP A 178 17.03 19.47 7.51
CA ASP A 178 15.80 18.75 7.21
C ASP A 178 14.87 19.60 6.35
N ALA A 179 14.29 18.98 5.31
CA ALA A 179 13.31 19.61 4.45
C ALA A 179 11.89 19.22 4.91
N THR A 180 11.03 20.21 5.11
CA THR A 180 9.63 19.98 5.53
C THR A 180 8.95 18.89 4.72
N GLY A 181 8.49 17.81 5.39
CA GLY A 181 7.78 16.68 4.82
C GLY A 181 8.73 15.65 4.20
N HIS A 182 8.19 14.74 3.41
CA HIS A 182 8.93 13.61 2.84
C HIS A 182 8.63 13.40 1.35
N GLY A 183 9.37 12.53 0.73
CA GLY A 183 9.20 12.16 -0.67
C GLY A 183 9.94 13.09 -1.64
N THR A 184 9.62 12.98 -2.92
CA THR A 184 10.39 13.62 -4.00
C THR A 184 10.52 15.14 -3.86
N THR A 185 9.54 15.82 -3.28
CA THR A 185 9.58 17.29 -3.11
C THR A 185 10.59 17.69 -2.03
N ALA A 186 10.65 16.95 -0.92
CA ALA A 186 11.69 17.15 0.10
C ALA A 186 13.10 16.86 -0.46
N GLY A 187 13.26 15.75 -1.21
CA GLY A 187 14.52 15.45 -1.92
C GLY A 187 14.94 16.52 -2.93
N MET A 188 13.98 17.17 -3.61
CA MET A 188 14.29 18.34 -4.46
C MET A 188 14.80 19.52 -3.63
N MET A 189 14.23 19.81 -2.46
CA MET A 189 14.70 20.85 -1.57
C MET A 189 16.14 20.58 -1.10
N VAL A 190 16.45 19.34 -0.71
CA VAL A 190 17.81 18.89 -0.38
C VAL A 190 18.76 19.16 -1.56
N SER A 191 18.36 18.80 -2.78
CA SER A 191 19.19 19.02 -3.99
C SER A 191 19.48 20.50 -4.24
N ILE A 192 18.47 21.36 -4.07
CA ILE A 192 18.59 22.82 -4.21
C ILE A 192 19.52 23.37 -3.13
N THR A 193 19.38 22.91 -1.89
CA THR A 193 20.18 23.31 -0.75
C THR A 193 21.66 22.95 -0.99
N LYS A 194 21.94 21.71 -1.38
CA LYS A 194 23.30 21.26 -1.71
C LYS A 194 23.92 22.05 -2.86
N ALA A 195 23.17 22.24 -3.96
CA ALA A 195 23.63 23.03 -5.08
C ALA A 195 23.89 24.49 -4.69
N GLY A 196 23.02 25.08 -3.85
CA GLY A 196 23.17 26.41 -3.31
C GLY A 196 24.42 26.55 -2.45
N LEU A 197 24.64 25.60 -1.53
CA LEU A 197 25.84 25.57 -0.67
C LEU A 197 27.14 25.49 -1.48
N ASN A 198 27.17 24.60 -2.49
CA ASN A 198 28.34 24.47 -3.37
C ASN A 198 28.63 25.72 -4.22
N GLY A 199 27.64 26.55 -4.49
CA GLY A 199 27.77 27.80 -5.23
C GLY A 199 28.11 29.01 -4.36
N ILE A 200 28.06 28.90 -3.03
CA ILE A 200 28.36 29.99 -2.09
C ILE A 200 29.84 29.88 -1.70
N PRO A 201 30.59 30.98 -1.77
CA PRO A 201 32.01 30.99 -1.31
C PRO A 201 32.11 30.82 0.20
N SER A 202 33.29 30.56 0.69
CA SER A 202 33.58 30.49 2.13
C SER A 202 33.24 31.80 2.81
N LEU A 203 32.22 31.79 3.68
CA LEU A 203 31.67 32.92 4.41
C LEU A 203 31.27 32.47 5.83
N PRO A 204 31.10 33.40 6.78
CA PRO A 204 30.51 33.06 8.06
C PRO A 204 29.13 32.31 7.88
N PRO A 205 28.82 31.34 8.78
CA PRO A 205 27.61 30.52 8.67
C PRO A 205 26.30 31.29 8.46
N ASN A 206 26.11 32.37 9.18
CA ASN A 206 24.96 33.25 9.04
C ASN A 206 24.86 33.92 7.66
N GLU A 207 25.97 34.33 7.07
CA GLU A 207 25.97 34.87 5.70
C GLU A 207 25.67 33.81 4.65
N ILE A 208 26.10 32.54 4.87
CA ILE A 208 25.77 31.41 4.03
C ILE A 208 24.27 31.19 4.09
N LEU A 209 23.66 31.13 5.28
CA LEU A 209 22.19 30.96 5.46
C LEU A 209 21.43 32.12 4.81
N ASN A 210 21.87 33.37 4.99
CA ASN A 210 21.26 34.56 4.37
C ASN A 210 21.22 34.46 2.83
N ARG A 211 22.30 33.96 2.21
CA ARG A 211 22.36 33.75 0.75
C ARG A 211 21.51 32.58 0.30
N LEU A 212 21.59 31.47 1.03
CA LEU A 212 20.86 30.26 0.73
C LEU A 212 19.36 30.48 0.87
N ASN A 213 18.90 31.24 1.88
CA ASN A 213 17.49 31.63 2.03
C ASN A 213 16.96 32.35 0.78
N LYS A 214 17.77 33.25 0.19
CA LYS A 214 17.38 33.94 -1.06
C LYS A 214 17.28 32.96 -2.25
N VAL A 215 18.14 31.95 -2.31
CA VAL A 215 18.07 30.89 -3.33
C VAL A 215 16.79 30.08 -3.18
N VAL A 216 16.56 29.51 -1.98
CA VAL A 216 15.37 28.70 -1.67
C VAL A 216 14.09 29.50 -1.93
N LYS A 217 14.05 30.77 -1.48
CA LYS A 217 12.88 31.63 -1.69
C LYS A 217 12.60 31.92 -3.16
N ARG A 218 13.62 32.01 -4.01
CA ARG A 218 13.46 32.24 -5.45
C ARG A 218 12.99 31.02 -6.22
N VAL A 219 13.36 29.81 -5.76
CA VAL A 219 12.91 28.56 -6.38
C VAL A 219 11.43 28.34 -6.10
N ASP A 220 10.95 28.74 -4.92
CA ASP A 220 9.54 28.73 -4.49
C ASP A 220 8.84 27.38 -4.67
N LEU A 221 9.23 26.41 -3.85
CA LEU A 221 8.56 25.11 -3.77
C LEU A 221 7.26 25.14 -2.91
N GLY A 222 6.54 26.25 -2.95
CA GLY A 222 5.28 26.42 -2.23
C GLY A 222 5.46 26.46 -0.71
N ILE A 223 4.94 25.48 0.00
CA ILE A 223 4.98 25.40 1.48
C ILE A 223 6.27 24.73 2.00
N ILE A 224 7.05 24.09 1.14
CA ILE A 224 8.26 23.38 1.55
C ILE A 224 9.32 24.36 2.00
N ARG A 225 9.93 24.07 3.15
CA ARG A 225 10.99 24.86 3.78
C ARG A 225 12.18 23.94 4.04
N MET A 226 13.32 24.53 4.37
CA MET A 226 14.51 23.79 4.76
C MET A 226 14.98 24.29 6.11
N SER A 227 14.95 23.43 7.11
CA SER A 227 15.65 23.64 8.36
C SER A 227 17.13 23.29 8.13
N LEU A 228 18.06 24.11 8.60
CA LEU A 228 19.49 23.91 8.35
C LEU A 228 20.33 24.55 9.43
N ASN A 229 21.24 23.79 10.02
CA ASN A 229 22.31 24.37 10.79
C ASN A 229 23.67 24.20 10.09
N ILE A 230 24.57 25.14 10.30
CA ILE A 230 25.92 25.16 9.75
C ILE A 230 26.89 25.48 10.89
N VAL A 231 27.89 24.65 11.05
CA VAL A 231 29.03 24.88 11.98
C VAL A 231 30.31 25.00 11.20
N HIS A 232 31.07 26.06 11.43
CA HIS A 232 32.37 26.30 10.84
C HIS A 232 33.44 26.18 11.90
N PHE A 233 34.34 25.24 11.73
CA PHE A 233 35.46 24.99 12.63
C PHE A 233 36.74 25.63 12.06
N LYS A 234 37.32 26.53 12.84
CA LYS A 234 38.55 27.25 12.46
C LYS A 234 39.35 27.67 13.68
N ASN A 235 40.64 27.33 13.73
CA ASN A 235 41.59 27.79 14.74
C ASN A 235 41.11 27.61 16.20
N GLY A 236 40.51 26.44 16.54
CA GLY A 236 40.02 26.17 17.88
C GLY A 236 38.71 26.89 18.25
N THR A 237 38.03 27.42 17.25
CA THR A 237 36.71 28.06 17.41
C THR A 237 35.70 27.37 16.53
N ALA A 238 34.48 27.15 17.03
CA ALA A 238 33.32 26.75 16.26
C ALA A 238 32.32 27.91 16.19
N THR A 239 32.13 28.45 14.99
CA THR A 239 31.10 29.45 14.71
C THR A 239 29.89 28.76 14.04
N MET A 240 28.69 29.11 14.44
CA MET A 240 27.49 28.41 13.98
C MET A 240 26.32 29.33 13.75
N ALA A 241 25.46 28.92 12.83
CA ALA A 241 24.14 29.54 12.60
C ALA A 241 23.08 28.46 12.37
N ASN A 242 21.88 28.75 12.76
CA ASN A 242 20.76 27.81 12.72
C ASN A 242 19.54 28.44 12.05
N ALA A 243 18.90 27.70 11.17
CA ALA A 243 17.62 28.01 10.53
C ALA A 243 16.59 26.96 10.92
N ALA A 244 16.01 27.06 12.11
CA ALA A 244 14.96 26.20 12.65
C ALA A 244 15.30 24.70 12.84
N MET A 245 16.58 24.33 12.96
CA MET A 245 16.98 22.98 13.39
C MET A 245 16.93 22.89 14.93
N PRO A 246 16.90 21.67 15.49
CA PRO A 246 17.08 21.42 16.92
C PRO A 246 18.35 22.08 17.48
N PRO A 247 18.46 22.27 18.82
CA PRO A 247 19.66 22.76 19.46
C PRO A 247 20.89 21.93 19.10
N ILE A 248 22.05 22.59 19.01
CA ILE A 248 23.37 21.96 18.87
C ILE A 248 23.88 21.65 20.27
N TYR A 249 24.29 20.40 20.52
CA TYR A 249 24.87 20.02 21.82
C TYR A 249 26.38 20.12 21.78
N HIS A 250 26.96 20.81 22.80
CA HIS A 250 28.40 20.95 22.97
C HIS A 250 28.81 20.41 24.33
N TYR A 251 29.61 19.32 24.33
CA TYR A 251 30.32 18.87 25.52
C TYR A 251 31.67 19.54 25.59
N SER A 252 31.96 20.21 26.71
CA SER A 252 33.30 20.76 27.01
C SER A 252 34.09 19.78 27.87
N ALA A 253 35.19 19.29 27.37
CA ALA A 253 36.11 18.39 28.07
C ALA A 253 36.73 19.05 29.30
N GLU A 254 36.99 20.35 29.23
CA GLU A 254 37.54 21.14 30.34
C GLU A 254 36.53 21.22 31.52
N ARG A 255 35.26 21.54 31.22
CA ARG A 255 34.23 21.72 32.23
C ARG A 255 33.51 20.41 32.59
N LYS A 256 33.62 19.41 31.73
CA LYS A 256 32.90 18.11 31.83
C LYS A 256 31.40 18.27 31.91
N GLU A 257 30.87 19.18 31.12
CA GLU A 257 29.42 19.49 31.05
C GLU A 257 28.98 19.57 29.58
N VAL A 258 27.73 19.23 29.35
CA VAL A 258 27.04 19.42 28.06
C VAL A 258 26.26 20.72 28.13
N ASN A 259 26.31 21.50 27.07
CA ASN A 259 25.53 22.74 26.93
C ASN A 259 24.70 22.64 25.65
N GLU A 260 23.46 23.07 25.73
CA GLU A 260 22.61 23.26 24.55
C GLU A 260 22.87 24.66 23.98
N ILE A 261 23.15 24.69 22.67
CA ILE A 261 23.32 25.95 21.94
C ILE A 261 22.04 26.15 21.11
N GLU A 262 21.15 26.94 21.66
CA GLU A 262 19.89 27.28 21.02
C GLU A 262 20.04 28.58 20.22
N ILE A 263 19.76 28.55 18.92
CA ILE A 263 19.76 29.72 18.03
C ILE A 263 18.39 29.68 17.31
N VAL A 264 17.52 30.59 17.68
CA VAL A 264 16.13 30.62 17.21
C VAL A 264 15.97 31.51 16.00
N ASN A 265 15.79 30.92 14.82
CA ASN A 265 15.52 31.62 13.58
C ASN A 265 14.48 30.83 12.76
N LEU A 266 13.93 31.44 11.73
CA LEU A 266 12.99 30.78 10.81
C LEU A 266 13.71 29.86 9.80
N PRO A 267 13.03 28.82 9.30
CA PRO A 267 13.62 27.96 8.26
C PRO A 267 13.86 28.72 6.96
N LEU A 268 14.78 28.22 6.16
CA LEU A 268 15.07 28.76 4.83
C LEU A 268 13.81 28.70 3.95
N GLY A 269 13.57 29.75 3.18
CA GLY A 269 12.36 29.89 2.38
C GLY A 269 11.15 30.44 3.19
N GLY A 270 11.28 30.68 4.48
CA GLY A 270 10.27 31.33 5.33
C GLY A 270 10.07 32.80 4.94
N LEU A 271 10.81 33.70 5.55
CA LEU A 271 10.79 35.14 5.23
C LEU A 271 11.95 35.52 4.31
N ALA A 272 11.68 36.40 3.33
CA ALA A 272 12.70 36.79 2.34
C ALA A 272 13.88 37.56 2.93
N ASN A 273 13.66 38.31 4.01
CA ASN A 273 14.65 39.18 4.65
C ASN A 273 14.96 38.69 6.06
N GLU A 274 14.96 37.38 6.29
CA GLU A 274 15.44 36.83 7.55
C GLU A 274 16.91 37.10 7.71
N GLU A 275 17.34 37.54 8.90
CA GLU A 275 18.74 37.74 9.28
C GLU A 275 19.10 36.68 10.32
N TYR A 276 19.93 35.73 9.92
CA TYR A 276 20.33 34.63 10.78
C TYR A 276 21.42 35.09 11.78
N GLU A 277 21.24 34.72 13.04
CA GLU A 277 22.19 35.00 14.11
C GLU A 277 23.38 34.08 14.04
N LEU A 278 24.53 34.58 14.52
CA LEU A 278 25.78 33.83 14.64
C LEU A 278 26.06 33.58 16.11
N ALA A 279 26.32 32.33 16.48
CA ALA A 279 26.88 31.96 17.76
C ALA A 279 28.33 31.50 17.59
N GLU A 280 29.13 31.66 18.65
CA GLU A 280 30.55 31.28 18.65
C GLU A 280 30.89 30.62 19.97
N ILE A 281 31.66 29.54 19.93
CA ILE A 281 32.21 28.85 21.08
C ILE A 281 33.69 28.55 20.88
N SER A 282 34.44 28.45 21.95
CA SER A 282 35.76 27.82 21.96
C SER A 282 35.57 26.31 21.80
N PHE A 283 36.32 25.69 20.93
CA PHE A 283 36.28 24.25 20.67
C PHE A 283 37.66 23.67 20.80
N ALA A 284 37.90 22.92 21.87
CA ALA A 284 39.20 22.44 22.28
C ALA A 284 39.33 20.91 22.07
N GLU A 285 40.54 20.39 22.24
CA GLU A 285 40.79 18.95 22.16
C GLU A 285 39.99 18.20 23.24
N GLY A 286 39.27 17.18 22.83
CA GLY A 286 38.36 16.38 23.67
C GLY A 286 36.95 16.92 23.79
N ASP A 287 36.63 18.08 23.22
CA ASP A 287 35.29 18.57 23.11
C ASP A 287 34.50 17.74 22.07
N LEU A 288 33.17 17.63 22.27
CA LEU A 288 32.25 16.98 21.35
C LEU A 288 31.16 17.95 20.93
N LEU A 289 30.80 17.93 19.66
CA LEU A 289 29.64 18.67 19.15
C LEU A 289 28.70 17.70 18.44
N VAL A 290 27.39 17.80 18.73
CA VAL A 290 26.35 16.95 18.12
C VAL A 290 25.30 17.82 17.46
N GLN A 291 25.08 17.58 16.15
CA GLN A 291 23.99 18.13 15.37
C GLN A 291 23.01 17.00 15.06
N LEU A 292 21.70 17.26 15.12
CA LEU A 292 20.68 16.25 14.80
C LEU A 292 19.44 16.88 14.18
N SER A 293 18.67 16.05 13.46
CA SER A 293 17.34 16.41 12.98
C SER A 293 16.28 16.15 14.06
N ASP A 294 15.10 16.71 13.87
CA ASP A 294 13.97 16.59 14.81
C ASP A 294 13.37 15.18 14.88
N GLY A 295 13.58 14.35 13.86
CA GLY A 295 13.07 12.97 13.86
C GLY A 295 13.61 12.09 14.99
N LEU A 296 14.75 12.47 15.63
CA LEU A 296 15.24 11.75 16.81
C LEU A 296 14.52 12.17 18.09
N PRO A 297 14.41 13.45 18.47
CA PRO A 297 13.64 13.89 19.65
C PRO A 297 12.13 13.61 19.51
N GLU A 298 11.60 13.62 18.30
CA GLU A 298 10.18 13.43 18.03
C GLU A 298 9.80 11.96 17.78
N ALA A 299 10.73 11.01 17.89
CA ALA A 299 10.47 9.59 17.77
C ALA A 299 9.48 9.10 18.83
N PRO A 300 8.30 8.53 18.44
CA PRO A 300 7.27 8.10 19.38
C PRO A 300 7.46 6.65 19.82
N ASN A 301 7.23 6.37 21.11
CA ASN A 301 7.08 4.99 21.58
C ASN A 301 5.69 4.42 21.20
N PRO A 302 5.41 3.11 21.45
CA PRO A 302 4.09 2.52 21.22
C PRO A 302 2.93 3.21 21.95
N GLY A 303 3.22 3.97 23.01
CA GLY A 303 2.26 4.76 23.75
C GLY A 303 2.03 6.17 23.19
N GLY A 304 2.81 6.57 22.17
CA GLY A 304 2.76 7.92 21.58
C GLY A 304 3.55 8.99 22.34
N GLU A 305 4.37 8.61 23.32
CA GLU A 305 5.27 9.54 24.00
C GLU A 305 6.54 9.72 23.16
N LEU A 306 7.03 10.96 23.04
CA LEU A 306 8.25 11.29 22.30
C LEU A 306 9.50 11.02 23.16
N ILE A 307 10.65 10.81 22.50
CA ILE A 307 11.96 10.75 23.19
C ILE A 307 12.19 12.02 23.99
N ASP A 308 11.92 13.16 23.40
CA ASP A 308 12.14 14.52 23.86
C ASP A 308 13.62 14.93 24.02
N TYR A 309 13.84 16.23 24.19
CA TYR A 309 15.19 16.81 24.30
C TYR A 309 15.89 16.47 25.61
N GLU A 310 15.18 16.24 26.69
CA GLU A 310 15.75 15.91 28.00
C GLU A 310 16.43 14.53 27.97
N ARG A 311 15.80 13.53 27.34
CA ARG A 311 16.40 12.20 27.19
C ARG A 311 17.63 12.21 26.29
N LEU A 312 17.60 13.01 25.21
CA LEU A 312 18.73 13.21 24.34
C LEU A 312 19.90 13.82 25.08
N PHE A 313 19.66 14.91 25.80
CA PHE A 313 20.66 15.57 26.62
C PHE A 313 21.34 14.59 27.59
N ASN A 314 20.53 13.84 28.35
CA ASN A 314 21.02 12.84 29.30
C ASN A 314 21.85 11.73 28.61
N CYS A 315 21.44 11.28 27.45
CA CYS A 315 22.17 10.27 26.67
C CYS A 315 23.53 10.83 26.21
N ILE A 316 23.55 12.04 25.68
CA ILE A 316 24.80 12.70 25.26
C ILE A 316 25.72 12.90 26.45
N GLU A 317 25.22 13.45 27.57
CA GLU A 317 26.01 13.69 28.79
C GLU A 317 26.68 12.41 29.32
N GLN A 318 25.96 11.30 29.35
CA GLN A 318 26.47 10.00 29.82
C GLN A 318 27.54 9.40 28.90
N ASN A 319 27.54 9.77 27.62
CA ASN A 319 28.40 9.17 26.62
C ASN A 319 29.45 10.11 26.02
N ALA A 320 29.42 11.41 26.33
CA ALA A 320 30.24 12.45 25.72
C ALA A 320 31.75 12.22 25.82
N MET A 321 32.22 11.46 26.82
CA MET A 321 33.63 11.11 27.01
C MET A 321 34.09 9.90 26.18
N LYS A 322 33.17 9.25 25.45
CA LYS A 322 33.48 8.09 24.59
C LYS A 322 33.89 8.56 23.20
N SER A 323 34.18 7.60 22.30
CA SER A 323 34.42 7.93 20.90
C SER A 323 33.16 8.48 20.23
N THR A 324 33.30 9.29 19.17
CA THR A 324 32.16 9.79 18.36
C THR A 324 31.26 8.65 17.89
N LYS A 325 31.85 7.53 17.49
CA LYS A 325 31.14 6.32 17.12
C LYS A 325 30.25 5.77 18.26
N ASP A 326 30.82 5.65 19.46
CA ASP A 326 30.08 5.15 20.62
C ASP A 326 28.93 6.09 21.02
N VAL A 327 29.10 7.40 20.84
CA VAL A 327 28.03 8.40 21.07
C VAL A 327 26.91 8.21 20.09
N VAL A 328 27.18 8.12 18.80
CA VAL A 328 26.18 7.88 17.75
C VAL A 328 25.46 6.54 17.98
N GLU A 329 26.21 5.47 18.23
CA GLU A 329 25.63 4.15 18.52
C GLU A 329 24.72 4.17 19.77
N SER A 330 25.07 4.94 20.81
CA SER A 330 24.25 5.09 22.00
C SER A 330 22.94 5.84 21.74
N LEU A 331 22.96 6.89 20.92
CA LEU A 331 21.78 7.64 20.52
C LEU A 331 20.86 6.77 19.66
N VAL A 332 21.42 6.03 18.71
CA VAL A 332 20.67 5.11 17.85
C VAL A 332 20.03 3.98 18.68
N ALA A 333 20.79 3.37 19.59
CA ALA A 333 20.29 2.31 20.47
C ALA A 333 19.14 2.80 21.36
N MET A 334 19.27 4.02 21.92
CA MET A 334 18.19 4.64 22.70
C MET A 334 16.92 4.83 21.85
N ALA A 335 17.06 5.29 20.60
CA ALA A 335 15.92 5.44 19.70
C ALA A 335 15.27 4.11 19.35
N GLU A 336 16.06 3.07 19.08
CA GLU A 336 15.55 1.73 18.76
C GLU A 336 14.83 1.08 19.96
N GLU A 337 15.36 1.23 21.15
CA GLU A 337 14.71 0.75 22.38
C GLU A 337 13.40 1.50 22.62
N TRP A 338 13.37 2.81 22.40
CA TRP A 338 12.18 3.65 22.58
C TRP A 338 11.08 3.32 21.58
N LEU A 339 11.43 3.13 20.31
CA LEU A 339 10.51 2.76 19.25
C LEU A 339 9.89 1.36 19.45
N ASP A 340 10.55 0.46 20.20
CA ASP A 340 10.10 -0.91 20.49
C ASP A 340 9.58 -1.65 19.24
N GLY A 341 10.31 -1.55 18.14
CA GLY A 341 9.99 -2.16 16.84
C GLY A 341 9.02 -1.38 15.96
N ASN A 342 8.55 -0.22 16.37
CA ASN A 342 7.79 0.69 15.51
C ASN A 342 8.70 1.39 14.51
N ILE A 343 8.12 1.80 13.39
CA ILE A 343 8.81 2.63 12.40
C ILE A 343 8.73 4.08 12.85
N ASN A 344 9.87 4.78 12.85
CA ASN A 344 9.86 6.23 13.06
C ASN A 344 9.12 6.93 11.92
N PRO A 345 8.20 7.84 12.19
CA PRO A 345 7.47 8.56 11.15
C PRO A 345 8.34 9.58 10.40
N ASP A 346 9.48 9.98 10.97
CA ASP A 346 10.37 10.97 10.38
C ASP A 346 11.80 10.45 10.21
N ASP A 347 12.57 11.13 9.38
CA ASP A 347 13.98 10.82 9.11
C ASP A 347 14.83 11.12 10.34
N ILE A 348 15.89 10.35 10.57
CA ILE A 348 16.84 10.57 11.67
C ILE A 348 18.21 10.86 11.11
N THR A 349 18.75 12.01 11.43
CA THR A 349 20.15 12.37 11.10
C THR A 349 20.88 12.79 12.36
N ILE A 350 22.10 12.27 12.54
CA ILE A 350 23.05 12.60 13.62
C ILE A 350 24.41 12.86 12.98
N VAL A 351 25.02 13.98 13.33
CA VAL A 351 26.36 14.36 12.90
C VAL A 351 27.22 14.73 14.11
#